data_ddd70086a4d4ad636cf8b05fdfd63197
#
_entry.id   ddd70086a4d4ad636cf8b05fdfd63197
#
_cell.length_a   1.000
_cell.length_b   1.000
_cell.length_c   1.000
_cell.angle_alpha   90.00
_cell.angle_beta   90.00
_cell.angle_gamma   90.00
#
_symmetry.space_group_name_H-M   'P 1'
#
loop_
_entity.id
_entity.type
_entity.pdbx_description
1 polymer ?
#
loop_
_entity_poly.entity_id
_entity_poly.type
_entity_poly.pdbx_seq_one_letter_code
_entity_poly.pdbx_strand_id
1 'polypeptide(L)'
;MRRLDFLLTGFLAVLLTSCGQRVQNTDSKPAVKIDTVLSADKQTALQFPGRVKAAQDISLAFRVSGTIQRMYVNDGAYVRKGQLLAELDPTDYQIQLDAAEAEYQRVKAEAERVMALYKENVTTPDANDKAVYGLRQITAKYNHAKDQLEYTRLYAPFSGYVQKLSL
;
A
#
# COMPACT_ATOMS: atom_id res chain seq x y z
N MET A 1 51.80 -12.44 -109.48
CA MET A 1 52.15 -13.35 -108.38
C MET A 1 52.81 -12.60 -107.16
N ARG A 2 53.34 -11.46 -107.30
CA ARG A 2 54.11 -10.71 -106.25
C ARG A 2 53.21 -9.96 -105.17
N ARG A 3 51.94 -9.79 -105.41
CA ARG A 3 51.04 -9.07 -104.43
C ARG A 3 50.33 -10.03 -103.44
N LEU A 4 50.30 -11.27 -103.77
CA LEU A 4 49.66 -12.24 -102.90
C LEU A 4 50.59 -12.71 -101.74
N ASP A 5 51.89 -12.72 -102.01
CA ASP A 5 52.87 -13.07 -101.01
C ASP A 5 53.06 -12.01 -99.95
N PHE A 6 52.81 -10.72 -100.27
CA PHE A 6 52.92 -9.60 -99.32
C PHE A 6 51.71 -9.56 -98.33
N LEU A 7 50.53 -9.99 -98.82
CA LEU A 7 49.36 -10.08 -97.97
C LEU A 7 49.45 -11.30 -97.03
N LEU A 8 50.05 -12.40 -97.50
CA LEU A 8 50.21 -13.60 -96.68
C LEU A 8 51.25 -13.43 -95.59
N THR A 9 52.40 -12.68 -95.89
CA THR A 9 53.40 -12.38 -94.89
C THR A 9 52.92 -11.36 -93.84
N GLY A 10 52.09 -10.39 -94.25
CA GLY A 10 51.48 -9.44 -93.34
C GLY A 10 50.48 -10.09 -92.38
N PHE A 11 49.72 -11.08 -92.86
CA PHE A 11 48.76 -11.80 -92.03
C PHE A 11 49.43 -12.75 -91.02
N LEU A 12 50.58 -13.31 -91.38
CA LEU A 12 51.34 -14.18 -90.48
C LEU A 12 52.02 -13.39 -89.34
N ALA A 13 52.40 -12.11 -89.59
CA ALA A 13 53.06 -11.28 -88.58
C ALA A 13 52.09 -10.80 -87.46
N VAL A 14 50.75 -10.69 -87.77
CA VAL A 14 49.73 -10.28 -86.79
C VAL A 14 49.38 -11.39 -85.82
N LEU A 15 49.62 -12.67 -86.22
CA LEU A 15 49.28 -13.80 -85.35
C LEU A 15 50.33 -14.10 -84.25
N LEU A 16 51.47 -13.44 -84.26
CA LEU A 16 52.57 -13.70 -83.31
C LEU A 16 52.60 -12.70 -82.13
N THR A 17 51.68 -11.72 -82.04
CA THR A 17 51.63 -10.75 -80.95
C THR A 17 50.68 -11.10 -79.87
N SER A 18 50.02 -12.29 -79.89
CA SER A 18 49.00 -12.70 -78.87
C SER A 18 49.58 -13.77 -77.95
N CYS A 19 50.61 -13.44 -77.21
CA CYS A 19 50.97 -14.24 -76.01
C CYS A 19 51.83 -13.45 -75.06
N GLY A 20 51.21 -12.68 -74.26
CA GLY A 20 51.83 -11.95 -73.18
C GLY A 20 50.84 -11.68 -72.05
N GLN A 21 50.05 -12.70 -71.66
CA GLN A 21 49.24 -12.61 -70.46
C GLN A 21 50.16 -12.81 -69.26
N ARG A 22 50.68 -11.71 -68.78
CA ARG A 22 51.39 -11.64 -67.50
C ARG A 22 50.36 -12.01 -66.41
N VAL A 23 50.41 -13.25 -65.92
CA VAL A 23 49.71 -13.65 -64.71
C VAL A 23 50.30 -12.82 -63.60
N GLN A 24 49.62 -11.74 -63.24
CA GLN A 24 49.83 -11.09 -61.96
C GLN A 24 49.33 -12.07 -60.89
N ASN A 25 50.29 -12.73 -60.28
CA ASN A 25 50.03 -13.33 -58.98
C ASN A 25 49.66 -12.18 -58.02
N THR A 26 48.37 -11.85 -58.00
CA THR A 26 47.86 -11.04 -56.95
C THR A 26 47.83 -11.95 -55.72
N ASP A 27 48.90 -11.85 -54.98
CA ASP A 27 48.94 -12.40 -53.62
C ASP A 27 47.92 -11.62 -52.80
N SER A 28 46.63 -11.91 -53.08
CA SER A 28 45.53 -11.34 -52.34
C SER A 28 45.55 -12.02 -50.98
N LYS A 29 46.27 -11.43 -50.06
CA LYS A 29 46.14 -11.74 -48.66
C LYS A 29 44.66 -11.59 -48.32
N PRO A 30 43.99 -12.63 -47.77
CA PRO A 30 42.61 -12.51 -47.42
C PRO A 30 42.48 -11.36 -46.41
N ALA A 31 41.73 -10.32 -46.79
CA ALA A 31 41.43 -9.23 -45.88
C ALA A 31 40.50 -9.79 -44.78
N VAL A 32 41.09 -10.15 -43.66
CA VAL A 32 40.32 -10.55 -42.49
C VAL A 32 39.80 -9.26 -41.85
N LYS A 33 38.51 -9.08 -41.89
CA LYS A 33 37.85 -8.00 -41.14
C LYS A 33 37.93 -8.35 -39.66
N ILE A 34 38.87 -7.73 -38.96
CA ILE A 34 38.97 -7.84 -37.51
C ILE A 34 37.93 -6.90 -36.96
N ASP A 35 36.87 -7.47 -36.43
CA ASP A 35 35.92 -6.72 -35.64
C ASP A 35 36.33 -6.82 -34.17
N THR A 36 36.52 -5.69 -33.52
CA THR A 36 36.78 -5.64 -32.08
C THR A 36 35.52 -6.08 -31.38
N VAL A 37 35.57 -7.19 -30.66
CA VAL A 37 34.53 -7.57 -29.73
C VAL A 37 34.52 -6.49 -28.67
N LEU A 38 33.58 -5.55 -28.80
CA LEU A 38 33.27 -4.63 -27.73
C LEU A 38 32.79 -5.48 -26.56
N SER A 39 33.48 -5.38 -25.44
CA SER A 39 33.07 -5.99 -24.19
C SER A 39 31.57 -5.71 -24.01
N ALA A 40 30.79 -6.77 -23.86
CA ALA A 40 29.35 -6.67 -23.61
C ALA A 40 29.10 -6.23 -22.18
N ASP A 41 29.79 -5.18 -21.75
CA ASP A 41 29.51 -4.51 -20.48
C ASP A 41 28.34 -3.52 -20.62
N LYS A 42 27.42 -3.84 -21.53
CA LYS A 42 26.09 -3.31 -21.48
C LYS A 42 25.41 -4.00 -20.30
N GLN A 43 25.45 -3.36 -19.15
CA GLN A 43 24.49 -3.66 -18.09
C GLN A 43 23.10 -3.43 -18.70
N THR A 44 22.55 -4.48 -19.27
CA THR A 44 21.16 -4.49 -19.69
C THR A 44 20.38 -4.44 -18.40
N ALA A 45 19.95 -3.24 -18.00
CA ALA A 45 19.06 -3.09 -16.87
C ALA A 45 17.80 -3.90 -17.17
N LEU A 46 17.70 -5.06 -16.57
CA LEU A 46 16.51 -5.89 -16.64
C LEU A 46 15.40 -5.16 -15.88
N GLN A 47 14.48 -4.56 -16.62
CA GLN A 47 13.30 -3.93 -16.04
C GLN A 47 12.23 -4.99 -15.85
N PHE A 48 11.94 -5.29 -14.60
CA PHE A 48 10.79 -6.15 -14.25
C PHE A 48 9.60 -5.26 -13.91
N PRO A 49 8.44 -5.48 -14.54
CA PRO A 49 7.23 -4.79 -14.13
C PRO A 49 6.86 -5.28 -12.71
N GLY A 50 6.86 -4.35 -11.77
CA GLY A 50 6.45 -4.61 -10.39
C GLY A 50 5.24 -3.77 -10.03
N ARG A 51 4.36 -4.29 -9.16
CA ARG A 51 3.27 -3.54 -8.55
C ARG A 51 3.62 -3.26 -7.09
N VAL A 52 3.72 -1.99 -6.73
CA VAL A 52 3.86 -1.58 -5.32
C VAL A 52 2.49 -1.70 -4.66
N LYS A 53 2.44 -2.42 -3.54
CA LYS A 53 1.27 -2.50 -2.66
C LYS A 53 1.64 -1.97 -1.28
N ALA A 54 0.66 -1.41 -0.58
CA ALA A 54 0.83 -1.05 0.82
C ALA A 54 1.18 -2.30 1.65
N ALA A 55 2.11 -2.16 2.60
CA ALA A 55 2.46 -3.24 3.52
C ALA A 55 1.32 -3.56 4.49
N GLN A 56 0.52 -2.53 4.83
CA GLN A 56 -0.69 -2.64 5.65
C GLN A 56 -1.80 -1.85 4.96
N ASP A 57 -2.95 -2.47 4.81
CA ASP A 57 -4.16 -1.88 4.27
C ASP A 57 -5.32 -2.28 5.18
N ILE A 58 -6.07 -1.29 5.70
CA ILE A 58 -7.16 -1.51 6.63
C ILE A 58 -8.34 -0.61 6.27
N SER A 59 -9.52 -1.21 6.26
CA SER A 59 -10.78 -0.46 6.16
C SER A 59 -11.24 -0.07 7.55
N LEU A 60 -11.39 1.23 7.79
CA LEU A 60 -11.91 1.78 9.03
C LEU A 60 -13.39 2.07 8.89
N ALA A 61 -14.17 1.68 9.90
CA ALA A 61 -15.59 1.98 10.01
C ALA A 61 -15.93 2.40 11.43
N PHE A 62 -16.98 3.20 11.59
CA PHE A 62 -17.52 3.48 12.89
C PHE A 62 -18.12 2.21 13.50
N ARG A 63 -17.99 2.05 14.81
CA ARG A 63 -18.53 0.90 15.56
C ARG A 63 -19.99 1.12 15.98
N VAL A 64 -20.48 2.35 15.83
CA VAL A 64 -21.86 2.76 16.13
C VAL A 64 -22.44 3.48 14.92
N SER A 65 -23.75 3.48 14.79
CA SER A 65 -24.48 4.16 13.70
C SER A 65 -24.68 5.64 14.03
N GLY A 66 -24.77 6.49 13.02
CA GLY A 66 -25.04 7.91 13.19
C GLY A 66 -24.72 8.72 11.95
N THR A 67 -25.08 9.99 11.98
CA THR A 67 -24.75 10.95 10.92
C THR A 67 -23.34 11.48 11.12
N ILE A 68 -22.54 11.50 10.06
CA ILE A 68 -21.19 12.09 10.11
C ILE A 68 -21.36 13.60 10.29
N GLN A 69 -20.88 14.12 11.40
CA GLN A 69 -20.89 15.54 11.69
C GLN A 69 -19.72 16.26 11.02
N ARG A 70 -18.53 15.64 11.07
CA ARG A 70 -17.31 16.25 10.51
C ARG A 70 -16.30 15.22 10.07
N MET A 71 -15.63 15.52 8.96
CA MET A 71 -14.42 14.82 8.51
C MET A 71 -13.23 15.77 8.60
N TYR A 72 -12.12 15.28 9.14
CA TYR A 72 -10.90 16.07 9.38
C TYR A 72 -9.79 15.77 8.38
N VAL A 73 -10.01 14.80 7.48
CA VAL A 73 -9.02 14.34 6.51
C VAL A 73 -9.62 14.23 5.13
N ASN A 74 -8.77 14.32 4.11
CA ASN A 74 -9.13 14.14 2.70
C ASN A 74 -8.42 12.92 2.12
N ASP A 75 -8.86 12.46 0.94
CA ASP A 75 -8.17 11.44 0.17
C ASP A 75 -6.71 11.85 -0.09
N GLY A 76 -5.79 10.91 0.06
CA GLY A 76 -4.36 11.14 -0.09
C GLY A 76 -3.67 11.81 1.09
N ALA A 77 -4.39 12.24 2.13
CA ALA A 77 -3.79 12.89 3.29
C ALA A 77 -2.94 11.91 4.11
N TYR A 78 -1.80 12.38 4.61
CA TYR A 78 -1.02 11.66 5.60
C TYR A 78 -1.60 11.87 7.00
N VAL A 79 -1.78 10.78 7.74
CA VAL A 79 -2.31 10.77 9.11
C VAL A 79 -1.35 10.10 10.08
N ARG A 80 -1.35 10.54 11.33
CA ARG A 80 -0.56 9.95 12.41
C ARG A 80 -1.41 9.00 13.25
N LYS A 81 -0.79 7.99 13.83
CA LYS A 81 -1.45 7.11 14.81
C LYS A 81 -2.12 7.94 15.92
N GLY A 82 -3.38 7.63 16.21
CA GLY A 82 -4.19 8.35 17.21
C GLY A 82 -4.78 9.67 16.71
N GLN A 83 -4.57 10.06 15.47
CA GLN A 83 -5.19 11.26 14.90
C GLN A 83 -6.68 11.03 14.66
N LEU A 84 -7.52 12.00 15.03
CA LEU A 84 -8.96 12.00 14.76
C LEU A 84 -9.18 12.19 13.25
N LEU A 85 -9.93 11.28 12.64
CA LEU A 85 -10.20 11.25 11.20
C LEU A 85 -11.60 11.78 10.89
N ALA A 86 -12.58 11.36 11.67
CA ALA A 86 -13.97 11.75 11.51
C ALA A 86 -14.71 11.62 12.83
N GLU A 87 -15.84 12.31 12.95
CA GLU A 87 -16.76 12.17 14.09
C GLU A 87 -18.21 12.13 13.61
N LEU A 88 -19.01 11.32 14.31
CA LEU A 88 -20.47 11.32 14.20
C LEU A 88 -21.05 12.40 15.10
N ASP A 89 -22.34 12.73 14.89
CA ASP A 89 -23.10 13.54 15.85
C ASP A 89 -23.20 12.79 17.19
N PRO A 90 -22.58 13.30 18.27
CA PRO A 90 -22.53 12.61 19.54
C PRO A 90 -23.75 12.87 20.43
N THR A 91 -24.70 13.71 20.00
CA THR A 91 -25.76 14.25 20.85
C THR A 91 -26.58 13.17 21.57
N ASP A 92 -27.06 12.17 20.82
CA ASP A 92 -27.85 11.08 21.37
C ASP A 92 -27.05 10.21 22.34
N TYR A 93 -25.76 9.97 21.99
CA TYR A 93 -24.84 9.17 22.83
C TYR A 93 -24.48 9.91 24.12
N GLN A 94 -24.34 11.23 24.07
CA GLN A 94 -24.11 12.05 25.25
C GLN A 94 -25.32 12.00 26.22
N ILE A 95 -26.55 12.14 25.70
CA ILE A 95 -27.77 12.01 26.50
C ILE A 95 -27.88 10.63 27.16
N GLN A 96 -27.53 9.56 26.41
CA GLN A 96 -27.53 8.19 26.95
C GLN A 96 -26.48 8.01 28.05
N LEU A 97 -25.28 8.58 27.86
CA LEU A 97 -24.24 8.55 28.90
C LEU A 97 -24.69 9.30 30.17
N ASP A 98 -25.23 10.50 30.03
CA ASP A 98 -25.68 11.32 31.15
C ASP A 98 -26.78 10.59 31.96
N ALA A 99 -27.73 9.95 31.28
CA ALA A 99 -28.74 9.13 31.91
C ALA A 99 -28.18 7.90 32.63
N ALA A 100 -27.22 7.20 31.99
CA ALA A 100 -26.55 6.03 32.58
C ALA A 100 -25.67 6.44 33.77
N GLU A 101 -25.04 7.60 33.73
CA GLU A 101 -24.24 8.15 34.84
C GLU A 101 -25.12 8.49 36.05
N ALA A 102 -26.23 9.17 35.84
CA ALA A 102 -27.17 9.50 36.93
C ALA A 102 -27.68 8.23 37.63
N GLU A 103 -28.02 7.20 36.87
CA GLU A 103 -28.47 5.91 37.43
C GLU A 103 -27.33 5.17 38.15
N TYR A 104 -26.11 5.19 37.59
CA TYR A 104 -24.91 4.65 38.25
C TYR A 104 -24.65 5.33 39.59
N GLN A 105 -24.69 6.65 39.66
CA GLN A 105 -24.48 7.40 40.90
C GLN A 105 -25.54 7.07 41.95
N ARG A 106 -26.82 6.95 41.57
CA ARG A 106 -27.93 6.57 42.47
C ARG A 106 -27.68 5.18 43.07
N VAL A 107 -27.45 4.17 42.23
CA VAL A 107 -27.25 2.78 42.67
C VAL A 107 -25.95 2.63 43.47
N LYS A 108 -24.88 3.33 43.08
CA LYS A 108 -23.62 3.35 43.82
C LYS A 108 -23.82 3.85 45.26
N ALA A 109 -24.49 4.99 45.43
CA ALA A 109 -24.76 5.54 46.76
C ALA A 109 -25.62 4.62 47.60
N GLU A 110 -26.59 3.93 47.01
CA GLU A 110 -27.43 2.92 47.69
C GLU A 110 -26.59 1.70 48.10
N ALA A 111 -25.82 1.15 47.20
CA ALA A 111 -24.95 0.00 47.48
C ALA A 111 -23.89 0.30 48.56
N GLU A 112 -23.28 1.47 48.54
CA GLU A 112 -22.33 1.89 49.57
C GLU A 112 -22.98 1.94 50.97
N ARG A 113 -24.23 2.45 51.07
CA ARG A 113 -24.98 2.44 52.35
C ARG A 113 -25.25 1.03 52.83
N VAL A 114 -25.73 0.13 51.94
CA VAL A 114 -26.01 -1.27 52.30
C VAL A 114 -24.75 -1.99 52.74
N MET A 115 -23.65 -1.83 51.98
CA MET A 115 -22.35 -2.43 52.36
C MET A 115 -21.80 -1.90 53.69
N ALA A 116 -22.02 -0.61 53.99
CA ALA A 116 -21.67 -0.06 55.31
C ALA A 116 -22.49 -0.68 56.46
N LEU A 117 -23.83 -0.79 56.30
CA LEU A 117 -24.69 -1.46 57.26
C LEU A 117 -24.36 -2.94 57.46
N TYR A 118 -23.90 -3.61 56.39
CA TYR A 118 -23.45 -5.00 56.48
C TYR A 118 -22.18 -5.14 57.31
N LYS A 119 -21.23 -4.22 57.21
CA LYS A 119 -20.03 -4.19 58.05
C LYS A 119 -20.33 -4.02 59.51
N GLU A 120 -21.40 -3.29 59.82
CA GLU A 120 -21.89 -3.06 61.18
C GLU A 120 -22.87 -4.20 61.67
N ASN A 121 -23.02 -5.30 60.90
CA ASN A 121 -23.94 -6.40 61.14
C ASN A 121 -25.41 -5.97 61.28
N VAL A 122 -25.82 -4.89 60.62
CA VAL A 122 -27.20 -4.34 60.67
C VAL A 122 -28.09 -4.90 59.56
N THR A 123 -27.49 -5.46 58.50
CA THR A 123 -28.22 -6.03 57.37
C THR A 123 -27.80 -7.47 57.07
N THR A 124 -28.56 -8.15 56.19
CA THR A 124 -28.33 -9.57 55.85
C THR A 124 -27.28 -9.73 54.78
N PRO A 125 -26.58 -10.90 54.70
CA PRO A 125 -25.69 -11.21 53.60
C PRO A 125 -26.36 -11.12 52.23
N ASP A 126 -27.61 -11.57 52.09
CA ASP A 126 -28.40 -11.48 50.86
C ASP A 126 -28.58 -10.03 50.38
N ALA A 127 -28.88 -9.11 51.32
CA ALA A 127 -28.99 -7.70 50.99
C ALA A 127 -27.64 -7.10 50.52
N ASN A 128 -26.56 -7.45 51.19
CA ASN A 128 -25.21 -7.05 50.75
C ASN A 128 -24.90 -7.57 49.36
N ASP A 129 -25.12 -8.86 49.10
CA ASP A 129 -24.83 -9.47 47.79
C ASP A 129 -25.67 -8.83 46.68
N LYS A 130 -26.96 -8.55 46.90
CA LYS A 130 -27.80 -7.82 45.97
C LYS A 130 -27.25 -6.41 45.66
N ALA A 131 -26.75 -5.71 46.68
CA ALA A 131 -26.15 -4.39 46.51
C ALA A 131 -24.84 -4.46 45.69
N VAL A 132 -23.98 -5.41 45.98
CA VAL A 132 -22.71 -5.62 45.25
C VAL A 132 -22.95 -5.98 43.79
N TYR A 133 -23.84 -6.95 43.53
CA TYR A 133 -24.11 -7.36 42.14
C TYR A 133 -24.93 -6.29 41.38
N GLY A 134 -25.83 -5.57 42.05
CA GLY A 134 -26.53 -4.44 41.47
C GLY A 134 -25.59 -3.30 41.05
N LEU A 135 -24.63 -2.97 41.90
CA LEU A 135 -23.59 -1.99 41.57
C LEU A 135 -22.75 -2.43 40.39
N ARG A 136 -22.35 -3.71 40.35
CA ARG A 136 -21.57 -4.26 39.24
C ARG A 136 -22.34 -4.20 37.91
N GLN A 137 -23.61 -4.51 37.92
CA GLN A 137 -24.49 -4.46 36.74
C GLN A 137 -24.61 -3.04 36.20
N ILE A 138 -24.88 -2.05 37.06
CA ILE A 138 -25.04 -0.66 36.62
C ILE A 138 -23.71 -0.05 36.16
N THR A 139 -22.59 -0.43 36.79
CA THR A 139 -21.25 -0.04 36.35
C THR A 139 -21.00 -0.49 34.92
N ALA A 140 -21.40 -1.73 34.56
CA ALA A 140 -21.23 -2.23 33.18
C ALA A 140 -22.11 -1.44 32.19
N LYS A 141 -23.33 -1.05 32.56
CA LYS A 141 -24.20 -0.19 31.72
C LYS A 141 -23.61 1.20 31.50
N TYR A 142 -23.10 1.82 32.55
CA TYR A 142 -22.44 3.12 32.47
C TYR A 142 -21.20 3.07 31.55
N ASN A 143 -20.35 2.07 31.75
CA ASN A 143 -19.16 1.90 30.89
C ASN A 143 -19.54 1.66 29.42
N HIS A 144 -20.58 0.87 29.17
CA HIS A 144 -21.08 0.65 27.81
C HIS A 144 -21.55 1.94 27.14
N ALA A 145 -22.32 2.79 27.85
CA ALA A 145 -22.73 4.09 27.31
C ALA A 145 -21.51 5.01 27.01
N LYS A 146 -20.53 5.00 27.90
CA LYS A 146 -19.27 5.72 27.71
C LYS A 146 -18.50 5.25 26.47
N ASP A 147 -18.39 3.94 26.29
CA ASP A 147 -17.72 3.35 25.12
C ASP A 147 -18.48 3.71 23.83
N GLN A 148 -19.81 3.68 23.84
CA GLN A 148 -20.62 4.08 22.67
C GLN A 148 -20.37 5.54 22.28
N LEU A 149 -20.26 6.44 23.22
CA LEU A 149 -19.91 7.83 22.95
C LEU A 149 -18.49 7.94 22.37
N GLU A 150 -17.54 7.17 22.88
CA GLU A 150 -16.19 7.17 22.33
C GLU A 150 -16.15 6.62 20.90
N TYR A 151 -16.98 5.63 20.57
CA TYR A 151 -17.10 5.07 19.23
C TYR A 151 -17.71 6.01 18.19
N THR A 152 -18.24 7.15 18.59
CA THR A 152 -18.63 8.23 17.66
C THR A 152 -17.42 8.92 17.04
N ARG A 153 -16.22 8.70 17.56
CA ARG A 153 -14.98 9.28 17.06
C ARG A 153 -14.11 8.20 16.41
N LEU A 154 -13.68 8.46 15.19
CA LEU A 154 -12.83 7.54 14.42
C LEU A 154 -11.38 8.01 14.45
N TYR A 155 -10.50 7.18 14.98
CA TYR A 155 -9.07 7.46 15.08
C TYR A 155 -8.24 6.54 14.21
N ALA A 156 -7.09 7.05 13.73
CA ALA A 156 -6.12 6.28 12.98
C ALA A 156 -5.38 5.26 13.89
N PRO A 157 -5.42 3.95 13.61
CA PRO A 157 -4.74 2.94 14.42
C PRO A 157 -3.23 2.92 14.20
N PHE A 158 -2.75 3.40 13.07
CA PHE A 158 -1.34 3.57 12.72
C PHE A 158 -1.14 4.78 11.80
N SER A 159 0.11 5.20 11.59
CA SER A 159 0.43 6.31 10.68
C SER A 159 0.48 5.81 9.25
N GLY A 160 -0.08 6.58 8.31
CA GLY A 160 -0.13 6.19 6.90
C GLY A 160 -0.88 7.22 6.04
N TYR A 161 -1.25 6.81 4.83
CA TYR A 161 -2.00 7.64 3.90
C TYR A 161 -3.43 7.15 3.75
N VAL A 162 -4.37 8.06 3.71
CA VAL A 162 -5.78 7.77 3.41
C VAL A 162 -5.91 7.51 1.91
N GLN A 163 -6.38 6.31 1.53
CA GLN A 163 -6.51 5.96 0.10
C GLN A 163 -7.83 6.46 -0.48
N LYS A 164 -8.93 6.18 0.21
CA LYS A 164 -10.27 6.52 -0.24
C LYS A 164 -11.21 6.70 0.94
N LEU A 165 -11.95 7.81 0.93
CA LEU A 165 -13.08 8.02 1.81
C LEU A 165 -14.32 7.49 1.10
N SER A 166 -14.98 6.50 1.70
CA SER A 166 -16.26 5.96 1.22
C SER A 166 -17.32 6.29 2.25
N LEU A 167 -18.24 7.13 1.87
CA LEU A 167 -19.42 7.53 2.66
C LEU A 167 -20.57 6.59 2.35
#